data_bd589081854902f266a7aa673b632a97
#
_entry.id   bd589081854902f266a7aa673b632a97
#
_cell.length_a   1.000
_cell.length_b   1.000
_cell.length_c   1.000
_cell.angle_alpha   90.00
_cell.angle_beta   90.00
_cell.angle_gamma   90.00
#
_symmetry.space_group_name_H-M   'P 1'
#
loop_
_entity.id
_entity.type
_entity.pdbx_description
1 polymer ?
#
loop_
_entity_poly.entity_id
_entity_poly.type
_entity_poly.pdbx_seq_one_letter_code
_entity_poly.pdbx_strand_id
1 'polypeptide(L)'
;GIGNTIRVSLTEDPENEIPVAQYLADRYDHRIHSSMVSLTLEGKKAIATYDSPSRERLLLDFSCDFGKRLLDKELDEVELIGCEDADYLVDELMQAARRRFYRPEYIACPGCGRTMYNLEGTFEEVKRRTAHLKGMVIAVMGCIVNGPGEMADADWGYVGEGNGKVSIYKGKSPVLRHVPETEAID
;
A
#
# COMPACT_ATOMS: atom_id res chain seq x y z
N GLY A 1 -9.12 -20.06 9.89
CA GLY A 1 -8.70 -19.84 8.52
C GLY A 1 -9.47 -20.67 7.52
N ILE A 2 -9.46 -20.25 6.28
CA ILE A 2 -10.06 -20.97 5.15
C ILE A 2 -8.90 -21.31 4.21
N GLY A 3 -8.66 -22.62 3.98
CA GLY A 3 -7.57 -23.12 3.14
C GLY A 3 -6.27 -23.40 3.88
N ASN A 4 -5.30 -24.00 3.16
CA ASN A 4 -4.04 -24.49 3.70
C ASN A 4 -2.82 -23.72 3.19
N THR A 5 -3.04 -22.60 2.49
CA THR A 5 -1.99 -21.81 1.86
C THR A 5 -2.16 -20.33 2.17
N ILE A 6 -1.08 -19.65 2.52
CA ILE A 6 -1.01 -18.20 2.67
C ILE A 6 -0.14 -17.67 1.54
N ARG A 7 -0.61 -16.63 0.86
CA ARG A 7 0.18 -15.84 -0.07
C ARG A 7 0.42 -14.46 0.53
N VAL A 8 1.68 -14.08 0.64
CA VAL A 8 2.13 -12.72 0.93
C VAL A 8 2.80 -12.17 -0.31
N SER A 9 2.59 -10.91 -0.61
CA SER A 9 3.27 -10.22 -1.70
C SER A 9 3.59 -8.80 -1.23
N LEU A 10 4.87 -8.50 -1.14
CA LEU A 10 5.41 -7.21 -0.73
C LEU A 10 6.06 -6.52 -1.93
N THR A 11 6.34 -5.23 -1.81
CA THR A 11 7.12 -4.45 -2.80
C THR A 11 8.62 -4.53 -2.55
N GLU A 12 9.02 -5.15 -1.46
CA GLU A 12 10.41 -5.37 -1.04
C GLU A 12 10.98 -6.66 -1.64
N ASP A 13 12.22 -6.97 -1.29
CA ASP A 13 12.86 -8.22 -1.71
C ASP A 13 12.03 -9.44 -1.27
N PRO A 14 11.87 -10.46 -2.13
CA PRO A 14 10.98 -11.60 -1.88
C PRO A 14 11.26 -12.36 -0.57
N GLU A 15 12.51 -12.38 -0.10
CA GLU A 15 12.85 -13.01 1.18
C GLU A 15 12.19 -12.36 2.39
N ASN A 16 11.78 -11.08 2.30
CA ASN A 16 11.05 -10.37 3.35
C ASN A 16 9.61 -10.84 3.49
N GLU A 17 9.07 -11.53 2.50
CA GLU A 17 7.73 -12.13 2.55
C GLU A 17 7.67 -13.32 3.52
N ILE A 18 8.77 -14.06 3.69
CA ILE A 18 8.82 -15.29 4.48
C ILE A 18 8.49 -15.05 5.96
N PRO A 19 9.15 -14.11 6.67
CA PRO A 19 8.83 -13.85 8.07
C PRO A 19 7.42 -13.32 8.27
N VAL A 20 6.89 -12.53 7.33
CA VAL A 20 5.50 -12.05 7.39
C VAL A 20 4.51 -13.20 7.22
N ALA A 21 4.73 -14.08 6.24
CA ALA A 21 3.88 -15.24 6.01
C ALA A 21 3.91 -16.20 7.21
N GLN A 22 5.08 -16.45 7.79
CA GLN A 22 5.25 -17.30 8.97
C GLN A 22 4.53 -16.71 10.18
N TYR A 23 4.69 -15.40 10.42
CA TYR A 23 3.99 -14.71 11.51
C TYR A 23 2.47 -14.84 11.35
N LEU A 24 1.91 -14.61 10.17
CA LEU A 24 0.48 -14.74 9.91
C LEU A 24 -0.01 -16.17 10.14
N ALA A 25 0.75 -17.18 9.68
CA ALA A 25 0.41 -18.58 9.92
C ALA A 25 0.36 -18.88 11.42
N ASP A 26 1.40 -18.54 12.17
CA ASP A 26 1.49 -18.81 13.60
C ASP A 26 0.46 -18.03 14.42
N ARG A 27 0.15 -16.78 14.01
CA ARG A 27 -0.85 -15.94 14.68
C ARG A 27 -2.26 -16.51 14.53
N TYR A 28 -2.65 -16.93 13.35
CA TYR A 28 -3.98 -17.45 13.08
C TYR A 28 -4.15 -18.94 13.42
N ASP A 29 -3.07 -19.69 13.56
CA ASP A 29 -3.05 -21.03 14.14
C ASP A 29 -2.97 -21.00 15.69
N HIS A 30 -3.03 -19.80 16.31
CA HIS A 30 -2.95 -19.58 17.75
C HIS A 30 -1.64 -20.09 18.42
N ARG A 31 -0.55 -20.20 17.65
CA ARG A 31 0.78 -20.57 18.15
C ARG A 31 1.49 -19.41 18.84
N ILE A 32 1.16 -18.19 18.39
CA ILE A 32 1.64 -16.94 19.00
C ILE A 32 0.46 -16.02 19.30
N HIS A 33 0.65 -15.15 20.27
CA HIS A 33 -0.33 -14.14 20.66
C HIS A 33 0.21 -12.74 20.41
N SER A 34 -0.68 -11.74 20.36
CA SER A 34 -0.29 -10.34 20.31
C SER A 34 0.54 -9.95 21.52
N SER A 35 1.49 -9.08 21.31
CA SER A 35 2.23 -8.39 22.38
C SER A 35 1.46 -7.21 22.99
N MET A 36 0.16 -7.08 22.70
CA MET A 36 -0.71 -6.05 23.27
C MET A 36 -0.78 -6.20 24.79
N VAL A 37 -0.48 -5.12 25.50
CA VAL A 37 -0.53 -5.06 26.97
C VAL A 37 -1.86 -4.48 27.45
N SER A 38 -2.34 -3.43 26.78
CA SER A 38 -3.62 -2.83 27.16
C SER A 38 -4.41 -2.38 25.92
N LEU A 39 -5.73 -2.41 26.06
CA LEU A 39 -6.67 -1.91 25.09
C LEU A 39 -7.80 -1.16 25.80
N THR A 40 -8.00 0.08 25.42
CA THR A 40 -9.18 0.89 25.84
C THR A 40 -10.00 1.21 24.60
N LEU A 41 -11.32 1.09 24.70
CA LEU A 41 -12.26 1.45 23.65
C LEU A 41 -13.09 2.66 24.08
N GLU A 42 -13.06 3.72 23.28
CA GLU A 42 -13.84 4.94 23.45
C GLU A 42 -14.75 5.12 22.21
N GLY A 43 -15.94 4.53 22.28
CA GLY A 43 -16.82 4.44 21.11
C GLY A 43 -16.17 3.62 19.99
N LYS A 44 -15.89 4.26 18.86
CA LYS A 44 -15.18 3.63 17.72
C LYS A 44 -13.69 3.98 17.64
N LYS A 45 -13.12 4.51 18.72
CA LYS A 45 -11.68 4.71 18.87
C LYS A 45 -11.09 3.63 19.75
N ALA A 46 -9.97 3.03 19.32
CA ALA A 46 -9.18 2.09 20.11
C ALA A 46 -7.85 2.73 20.52
N ILE A 47 -7.50 2.60 21.80
CA ILE A 47 -6.23 3.08 22.36
C ILE A 47 -5.48 1.86 22.89
N ALA A 48 -4.29 1.59 22.37
CA ALA A 48 -3.54 0.39 22.70
C ALA A 48 -2.09 0.66 23.09
N THR A 49 -1.54 -0.21 23.95
CA THR A 49 -0.11 -0.27 24.25
C THR A 49 0.40 -1.68 23.98
N TYR A 50 1.67 -1.78 23.61
CA TYR A 50 2.34 -3.05 23.28
C TYR A 50 3.66 -3.15 24.02
N ASP A 51 4.03 -4.39 24.41
CA ASP A 51 5.36 -4.77 24.87
C ASP A 51 5.98 -5.71 23.83
N SER A 52 6.34 -5.14 22.71
CA SER A 52 6.87 -5.89 21.57
C SER A 52 8.39 -5.97 21.60
N PRO A 53 8.98 -7.14 21.28
CA PRO A 53 10.43 -7.33 21.30
C PRO A 53 11.15 -6.58 20.17
N SER A 54 10.45 -6.20 19.11
CA SER A 54 10.99 -5.44 17.98
C SER A 54 9.92 -4.58 17.32
N ARG A 55 10.37 -3.61 16.51
CA ARG A 55 9.49 -2.75 15.71
C ARG A 55 8.68 -3.54 14.67
N GLU A 56 9.31 -4.51 14.01
CA GLU A 56 8.67 -5.39 13.01
C GLU A 56 7.56 -6.21 13.67
N ARG A 57 7.82 -6.73 14.86
CA ARG A 57 6.83 -7.48 15.63
C ARG A 57 5.67 -6.60 16.04
N LEU A 58 5.91 -5.37 16.49
CA LEU A 58 4.90 -4.39 16.83
C LEU A 58 4.01 -4.10 15.62
N LEU A 59 4.60 -3.84 14.45
CA LEU A 59 3.87 -3.57 13.21
C LEU A 59 2.93 -4.71 12.85
N LEU A 60 3.40 -5.95 12.93
CA LEU A 60 2.60 -7.13 12.61
C LEU A 60 1.47 -7.35 13.62
N ASP A 61 1.76 -7.26 14.92
CA ASP A 61 0.73 -7.37 15.97
C ASP A 61 -0.34 -6.28 15.82
N PHE A 62 0.07 -5.02 15.69
CA PHE A 62 -0.82 -3.86 15.54
C PHE A 62 -1.69 -3.96 14.29
N SER A 63 -1.11 -4.38 13.16
CA SER A 63 -1.84 -4.58 11.92
C SER A 63 -2.85 -5.71 12.00
N CYS A 64 -2.51 -6.83 12.62
CA CYS A 64 -3.43 -7.96 12.82
C CYS A 64 -4.55 -7.65 13.81
N ASP A 65 -4.26 -6.90 14.87
CA ASP A 65 -5.25 -6.59 15.91
C ASP A 65 -6.29 -5.57 15.43
N PHE A 66 -5.91 -4.60 14.60
CA PHE A 66 -6.80 -3.50 14.21
C PHE A 66 -7.14 -3.45 12.72
N GLY A 67 -6.34 -4.00 11.82
CA GLY A 67 -6.52 -3.87 10.38
C GLY A 67 -7.93 -4.34 9.94
N LYS A 68 -8.34 -5.54 10.33
CA LYS A 68 -9.67 -6.06 10.02
C LYS A 68 -10.78 -5.18 10.59
N ARG A 69 -10.66 -4.75 11.83
CA ARG A 69 -11.69 -3.94 12.53
C ARG A 69 -11.86 -2.56 11.87
N LEU A 70 -10.78 -1.97 11.34
CA LEU A 70 -10.82 -0.74 10.55
C LEU A 70 -11.48 -0.97 9.18
N LEU A 71 -11.13 -2.04 8.48
CA LEU A 71 -11.74 -2.40 7.19
C LEU A 71 -13.23 -2.67 7.32
N ASP A 72 -13.65 -3.38 8.35
CA ASP A 72 -15.06 -3.72 8.63
C ASP A 72 -15.85 -2.53 9.24
N LYS A 73 -15.20 -1.37 9.44
CA LYS A 73 -15.79 -0.15 10.03
C LYS A 73 -16.29 -0.34 11.46
N GLU A 74 -15.77 -1.31 12.18
CA GLU A 74 -15.99 -1.47 13.62
C GLU A 74 -15.28 -0.36 14.41
N LEU A 75 -14.10 0.08 13.88
CA LEU A 75 -13.35 1.21 14.40
C LEU A 75 -13.24 2.30 13.33
N ASP A 76 -13.23 3.54 13.78
CA ASP A 76 -13.00 4.70 12.94
C ASP A 76 -11.58 5.28 13.18
N GLU A 77 -11.01 5.02 14.36
CA GLU A 77 -9.70 5.53 14.77
C GLU A 77 -8.95 4.54 15.66
N VAL A 78 -7.64 4.56 15.58
CA VAL A 78 -6.73 3.85 16.48
C VAL A 78 -5.66 4.81 16.99
N GLU A 79 -5.23 4.60 18.23
CA GLU A 79 -4.13 5.31 18.87
C GLU A 79 -3.16 4.29 19.46
N LEU A 80 -1.87 4.52 19.27
CA LEU A 80 -0.79 3.70 19.80
C LEU A 80 -0.01 4.53 20.81
N ILE A 81 0.15 4.02 22.03
CA ILE A 81 0.86 4.72 23.10
C ILE A 81 2.13 3.95 23.47
N GLY A 82 3.18 4.71 23.83
CA GLY A 82 4.44 4.16 24.34
C GLY A 82 5.40 3.67 23.26
N CYS A 83 5.23 4.11 22.03
CA CYS A 83 6.11 3.83 20.91
C CYS A 83 6.64 5.14 20.31
N GLU A 84 7.93 5.20 19.98
CA GLU A 84 8.56 6.41 19.41
C GLU A 84 7.96 6.78 18.04
N ASP A 85 7.61 5.77 17.21
CA ASP A 85 7.04 5.93 15.87
C ASP A 85 5.50 5.80 15.85
N ALA A 86 4.82 6.01 16.97
CA ALA A 86 3.37 5.74 17.09
C ALA A 86 2.54 6.39 16.01
N ASP A 87 2.72 7.69 15.78
CA ASP A 87 1.96 8.43 14.77
C ASP A 87 2.18 7.89 13.36
N TYR A 88 3.43 7.54 13.02
CA TYR A 88 3.76 6.95 11.73
C TYR A 88 3.08 5.59 11.53
N LEU A 89 3.14 4.70 12.53
CA LEU A 89 2.52 3.37 12.44
C LEU A 89 1.00 3.46 12.35
N VAL A 90 0.39 4.39 13.09
CA VAL A 90 -1.04 4.67 13.02
C VAL A 90 -1.42 5.18 11.63
N ASP A 91 -0.71 6.16 11.09
CA ASP A 91 -0.99 6.71 9.77
C ASP A 91 -0.85 5.65 8.66
N GLU A 92 0.20 4.81 8.70
CA GLU A 92 0.36 3.69 7.76
C GLU A 92 -0.82 2.72 7.81
N LEU A 93 -1.24 2.30 9.01
CA LEU A 93 -2.37 1.40 9.17
C LEU A 93 -3.69 2.03 8.73
N MET A 94 -3.92 3.29 9.09
CA MET A 94 -5.13 4.03 8.71
C MET A 94 -5.24 4.23 7.20
N GLN A 95 -4.12 4.49 6.52
CA GLN A 95 -4.08 4.59 5.06
C GLN A 95 -4.25 3.21 4.40
N ALA A 96 -3.58 2.16 4.90
CA ALA A 96 -3.74 0.80 4.38
C ALA A 96 -5.19 0.31 4.50
N ALA A 97 -5.89 0.68 5.59
CA ALA A 97 -7.31 0.41 5.79
C ALA A 97 -8.24 1.41 5.07
N ARG A 98 -7.72 2.35 4.30
CA ARG A 98 -8.45 3.41 3.59
C ARG A 98 -9.38 4.23 4.49
N ARG A 99 -8.96 4.45 5.74
CA ARG A 99 -9.69 5.26 6.73
C ARG A 99 -9.23 6.71 6.75
N ARG A 100 -7.95 6.93 6.44
CA ARG A 100 -7.34 8.26 6.35
C ARG A 100 -6.25 8.26 5.28
N PHE A 101 -6.17 9.33 4.50
CA PHE A 101 -5.14 9.49 3.47
C PHE A 101 -4.26 10.68 3.81
N TYR A 102 -3.00 10.46 4.05
CA TYR A 102 -2.00 11.50 4.31
C TYR A 102 -0.95 11.62 3.20
N ARG A 103 -0.91 10.65 2.30
CA ARG A 103 -0.11 10.65 1.07
C ARG A 103 -0.91 10.07 -0.10
N PRO A 104 -0.44 10.21 -1.36
CA PRO A 104 -1.01 9.47 -2.48
C PRO A 104 -0.85 7.96 -2.32
N GLU A 105 -1.78 7.19 -2.88
CA GLU A 105 -1.59 5.76 -3.16
C GLU A 105 -0.98 5.59 -4.55
N TYR A 106 -0.05 4.64 -4.68
CA TYR A 106 0.57 4.34 -5.96
C TYR A 106 0.31 2.90 -6.37
N ILE A 107 -0.06 2.72 -7.65
CA ILE A 107 -0.21 1.41 -8.28
C ILE A 107 0.89 1.29 -9.33
N ALA A 108 1.85 0.39 -9.11
CA ALA A 108 2.92 0.12 -10.06
C ALA A 108 2.72 -1.20 -10.78
N CYS A 109 2.97 -1.20 -12.07
CA CYS A 109 3.09 -2.43 -12.84
C CYS A 109 4.34 -3.19 -12.39
N PRO A 110 4.29 -4.53 -12.21
CA PRO A 110 5.48 -5.31 -11.82
C PRO A 110 6.57 -5.37 -12.91
N GLY A 111 6.30 -4.79 -14.09
CA GLY A 111 7.17 -4.88 -15.23
C GLY A 111 7.11 -6.25 -15.93
N CYS A 112 7.13 -6.26 -17.23
CA CYS A 112 7.19 -7.48 -18.03
C CYS A 112 7.92 -7.19 -19.36
N GLY A 113 8.09 -8.20 -20.22
CA GLY A 113 8.75 -8.04 -21.53
C GLY A 113 8.07 -7.05 -22.49
N ARG A 114 6.91 -6.49 -22.11
CA ARG A 114 6.21 -5.43 -22.86
C ARG A 114 6.49 -4.02 -22.35
N THR A 115 7.21 -3.89 -21.23
CA THR A 115 7.63 -2.58 -20.71
C THR A 115 8.74 -2.04 -21.61
N MET A 116 8.54 -0.86 -22.19
CA MET A 116 9.39 -0.27 -23.21
C MET A 116 10.13 0.99 -22.73
N TYR A 117 10.15 1.24 -21.44
CA TYR A 117 10.80 2.39 -20.80
C TYR A 117 11.34 2.03 -19.40
N ASN A 118 12.10 2.93 -18.80
CA ASN A 118 12.59 2.75 -17.43
C ASN A 118 11.45 2.94 -16.41
N LEU A 119 10.68 1.88 -16.17
CA LEU A 119 9.49 1.88 -15.30
C LEU A 119 9.84 2.31 -13.87
N GLU A 120 10.91 1.77 -13.30
CA GLU A 120 11.33 2.06 -11.93
C GLU A 120 11.72 3.53 -11.76
N GLY A 121 12.59 4.05 -12.62
CA GLY A 121 12.99 5.46 -12.58
C GLY A 121 11.81 6.41 -12.79
N THR A 122 10.91 6.09 -13.72
CA THR A 122 9.68 6.86 -13.96
C THR A 122 8.76 6.83 -12.73
N PHE A 123 8.60 5.67 -12.10
CA PHE A 123 7.78 5.51 -10.91
C PHE A 123 8.29 6.38 -9.76
N GLU A 124 9.59 6.37 -9.48
CA GLU A 124 10.18 7.20 -8.43
C GLU A 124 10.07 8.70 -8.74
N GLU A 125 10.20 9.11 -10.00
CA GLU A 125 10.01 10.51 -10.40
C GLU A 125 8.55 10.95 -10.25
N VAL A 126 7.58 10.13 -10.66
CA VAL A 126 6.16 10.39 -10.43
C VAL A 126 5.87 10.52 -8.94
N LYS A 127 6.37 9.61 -8.10
CA LYS A 127 6.22 9.68 -6.64
C LYS A 127 6.75 11.00 -6.09
N ARG A 128 7.97 11.37 -6.49
CA ARG A 128 8.63 12.60 -6.02
C ARG A 128 7.82 13.85 -6.35
N ARG A 129 7.27 13.93 -7.58
CA ARG A 129 6.51 15.11 -8.03
C ARG A 129 5.09 15.18 -7.49
N THR A 130 4.47 14.04 -7.22
CA THR A 130 3.07 13.98 -6.81
C THR A 130 2.85 13.74 -5.31
N ALA A 131 3.90 13.66 -4.51
CA ALA A 131 3.83 13.38 -3.06
C ALA A 131 2.89 14.32 -2.27
N HIS A 132 2.62 15.52 -2.79
CA HIS A 132 1.73 16.50 -2.20
C HIS A 132 0.22 16.24 -2.48
N LEU A 133 -0.11 15.35 -3.41
CA LEU A 133 -1.49 15.07 -3.87
C LEU A 133 -2.19 14.05 -2.96
N LYS A 134 -2.39 14.41 -1.70
CA LYS A 134 -3.01 13.53 -0.70
C LYS A 134 -4.37 12.99 -1.16
N GLY A 135 -4.61 11.70 -0.91
CA GLY A 135 -5.87 11.04 -1.21
C GLY A 135 -6.07 10.67 -2.68
N MET A 136 -5.10 10.95 -3.55
CA MET A 136 -5.14 10.50 -4.94
C MET A 136 -4.53 9.11 -5.10
N VAL A 137 -5.09 8.32 -6.01
CA VAL A 137 -4.53 7.06 -6.47
C VAL A 137 -3.89 7.26 -7.83
N ILE A 138 -2.58 7.06 -7.93
CA ILE A 138 -1.78 7.32 -9.13
C ILE A 138 -1.16 6.02 -9.60
N ALA A 139 -1.38 5.67 -10.87
CA ALA A 139 -0.88 4.45 -11.48
C ALA A 139 0.27 4.73 -12.45
N VAL A 140 1.30 3.87 -12.44
CA VAL A 140 2.39 3.87 -13.43
C VAL A 140 2.47 2.50 -14.08
N MET A 141 2.06 2.41 -15.34
CA MET A 141 1.86 1.16 -16.08
C MET A 141 2.85 1.02 -17.22
N GLY A 142 3.52 -0.13 -17.28
CA GLY A 142 4.56 -0.42 -18.26
C GLY A 142 4.08 -0.52 -19.71
N CYS A 143 2.81 -0.84 -19.95
CA CYS A 143 2.27 -0.97 -21.31
C CYS A 143 0.77 -0.70 -21.40
N ILE A 144 0.32 -0.30 -22.61
CA ILE A 144 -1.09 -0.03 -22.92
C ILE A 144 -1.96 -1.31 -22.95
N VAL A 145 -1.37 -2.49 -23.01
CA VAL A 145 -2.12 -3.75 -23.17
C VAL A 145 -2.91 -4.10 -21.91
N ASN A 146 -2.23 -4.13 -20.77
CA ASN A 146 -2.84 -4.47 -19.48
C ASN A 146 -3.07 -3.23 -18.60
N GLY A 147 -2.25 -2.19 -18.80
CA GLY A 147 -2.24 -1.00 -17.95
C GLY A 147 -3.61 -0.40 -17.69
N PRO A 148 -4.43 -0.09 -18.71
CA PRO A 148 -5.76 0.49 -18.49
C PRO A 148 -6.70 -0.37 -17.65
N GLY A 149 -6.56 -1.69 -17.68
CA GLY A 149 -7.34 -2.62 -16.85
C GLY A 149 -6.84 -2.66 -15.40
N GLU A 150 -5.52 -2.73 -15.23
CA GLU A 150 -4.87 -2.84 -13.92
C GLU A 150 -4.97 -1.55 -13.10
N MET A 151 -5.09 -0.39 -13.76
CA MET A 151 -5.25 0.91 -13.13
C MET A 151 -6.70 1.39 -13.01
N ALA A 152 -7.68 0.51 -13.15
CA ALA A 152 -9.10 0.89 -13.26
C ALA A 152 -9.63 1.74 -12.09
N ASP A 153 -9.02 1.61 -10.91
CA ASP A 153 -9.38 2.35 -9.69
C ASP A 153 -8.46 3.57 -9.42
N ALA A 154 -7.52 3.86 -10.33
CA ALA A 154 -6.66 5.02 -10.20
C ALA A 154 -7.35 6.31 -10.67
N ASP A 155 -7.07 7.42 -9.97
CA ASP A 155 -7.52 8.75 -10.41
C ASP A 155 -6.75 9.21 -11.64
N TRP A 156 -5.44 8.95 -11.64
CA TRP A 156 -4.53 9.26 -12.74
C TRP A 156 -3.64 8.07 -13.09
N GLY A 157 -3.30 7.95 -14.37
CA GLY A 157 -2.43 6.88 -14.85
C GLY A 157 -1.44 7.36 -15.90
N TYR A 158 -0.18 6.96 -15.72
CA TYR A 158 0.89 7.07 -16.69
C TYR A 158 1.06 5.68 -17.35
N VAL A 159 0.88 5.59 -18.65
CA VAL A 159 0.82 4.30 -19.37
C VAL A 159 1.76 4.31 -20.57
N GLY A 160 2.74 3.41 -20.59
CA GLY A 160 3.67 3.26 -21.70
C GLY A 160 3.00 2.77 -22.99
N GLU A 161 3.30 3.42 -24.12
CA GLU A 161 2.82 3.03 -25.45
C GLU A 161 3.94 2.40 -26.30
N GLY A 162 5.19 2.51 -25.86
CA GLY A 162 6.38 2.15 -26.64
C GLY A 162 6.89 3.27 -27.54
N ASN A 163 8.07 3.06 -28.13
CA ASN A 163 8.75 4.04 -28.99
C ASN A 163 8.96 5.42 -28.33
N GLY A 164 9.24 5.46 -27.01
CA GLY A 164 9.44 6.70 -26.27
C GLY A 164 8.18 7.54 -26.09
N LYS A 165 7.00 6.91 -26.16
CA LYS A 165 5.70 7.58 -26.00
C LYS A 165 4.89 6.96 -24.88
N VAL A 166 4.05 7.79 -24.26
CA VAL A 166 3.14 7.43 -23.19
C VAL A 166 1.79 8.06 -23.38
N SER A 167 0.79 7.52 -22.70
CA SER A 167 -0.54 8.13 -22.54
C SER A 167 -0.79 8.47 -21.10
N ILE A 168 -1.43 9.60 -20.86
CA ILE A 168 -1.91 10.01 -19.54
C ILE A 168 -3.42 9.77 -19.48
N TYR A 169 -3.84 9.09 -18.43
CA TYR A 169 -5.23 8.75 -18.15
C TYR A 169 -5.76 9.52 -16.95
N LYS A 170 -7.04 9.86 -17.00
CA LYS A 170 -7.84 10.29 -15.86
C LYS A 170 -8.93 9.24 -15.65
N GLY A 171 -8.83 8.49 -14.55
CA GLY A 171 -9.63 7.28 -14.39
C GLY A 171 -9.41 6.32 -15.57
N LYS A 172 -10.47 5.89 -16.23
CA LYS A 172 -10.41 4.95 -17.36
C LYS A 172 -10.24 5.62 -18.73
N SER A 173 -10.22 6.95 -18.79
CA SER A 173 -10.21 7.69 -20.06
C SER A 173 -8.84 8.29 -20.33
N PRO A 174 -8.24 8.05 -21.51
CA PRO A 174 -7.02 8.74 -21.91
C PRO A 174 -7.31 10.21 -22.18
N VAL A 175 -6.60 11.11 -21.49
CA VAL A 175 -6.72 12.57 -21.67
C VAL A 175 -5.59 13.13 -22.54
N LEU A 176 -4.42 12.50 -22.53
CA LEU A 176 -3.31 12.79 -23.43
C LEU A 176 -2.82 11.47 -24.03
N ARG A 177 -2.50 11.48 -25.32
CA ARG A 177 -1.97 10.30 -26.03
C ARG A 177 -0.72 10.67 -26.80
N HIS A 178 0.16 9.68 -26.97
CA HIS A 178 1.38 9.78 -27.75
C HIS A 178 2.31 10.91 -27.30
N VAL A 179 2.26 11.24 -26.00
CA VAL A 179 3.14 12.24 -25.39
C VAL A 179 4.56 11.69 -25.37
N PRO A 180 5.57 12.47 -25.75
CA PRO A 180 6.96 12.06 -25.54
C PRO A 180 7.21 11.78 -24.05
N GLU A 181 7.90 10.68 -23.73
CA GLU A 181 8.22 10.29 -22.35
C GLU A 181 8.93 11.42 -21.58
N THR A 182 9.77 12.18 -22.28
CA THR A 182 10.53 13.31 -21.72
C THR A 182 9.68 14.52 -21.32
N GLU A 183 8.44 14.60 -21.79
CA GLU A 183 7.52 15.73 -21.55
C GLU A 183 6.31 15.32 -20.67
N ALA A 184 6.18 14.04 -20.39
CA ALA A 184 4.92 13.50 -19.82
C ALA A 184 4.82 13.69 -18.30
N ILE A 185 5.90 14.02 -17.60
CA ILE A 185 5.93 14.21 -16.15
C ILE A 185 6.02 15.72 -15.79
N ASP A 186 6.23 16.67 -16.76
CA ASP A 186 6.24 18.12 -16.59
C ASP A 186 4.83 18.69 -16.59
#